data_2b55f8d972a9bb2981b5a7833ef820a9
#
_entry.id   2b55f8d972a9bb2981b5a7833ef820a9
#
_cell.length_a   1.000
_cell.length_b   1.000
_cell.length_c   1.000
_cell.angle_alpha   90.00
_cell.angle_beta   90.00
_cell.angle_gamma   90.00
#
_symmetry.space_group_name_H-M   'P 1'
#
loop_
_entity.id
_entity.type
_entity.pdbx_description
1 polymer ?
#
loop_
_entity_poly.entity_id
_entity_poly.type
_entity_poly.pdbx_seq_one_letter_code
_entity_poly.pdbx_strand_id
1 'polypeptide(L)'
;MTVSTQTHSSLVQGISQQSAISRGTASCDDEVNCFNDVLEGVVSRMGSVWKASYVQGYNDPFVHEVERGAYEKYLIIIEGTNLRVINKDTGQDCTVTGSIAAYLAHSGNARGCFQAVTIGDTTHLLNRQRVVAMGSALSPDRPNKACAFFKAGGYKMKYRLVIRIASTDYITEFETPDNSAAGNAEFITTDYLANEFQDSLNTTIFPAIATDGHGTFTVVQAGSTLIITGPAGLNYDIHTTDGAGDTHFLAFKDTVKGITSLPSKCVNGYQVSVRTTGEADATPYYLEYQGGAGTGSWVEVVAPGVALGLDAATMPHIIRNTGPDTFTVSPATWGQRLAGDGDKTAVDPSFVGQPIKSMQFLGGRLACITEYTAVLSRARNAYVYFPDTAQTELATAPIDYDVSNGSSTLIEHTVVAGGKLQFWGNKQQTYLDTGQEAIKADTTEVMPLANYEYDGECPPKAIGLSSLLFGTAIGPWAQITEVFFRGGIAQGEI
;
A
#
# COMPACT_ATOMS: atom_id res chain seq x y z
N MET A 1 16.37 -35.87 -69.73
CA MET A 1 15.71 -35.37 -68.52
C MET A 1 14.97 -34.13 -68.92
N THR A 2 13.65 -34.12 -68.75
CA THR A 2 12.83 -32.92 -68.97
C THR A 2 12.95 -32.03 -67.72
N VAL A 3 13.51 -30.85 -67.89
CA VAL A 3 13.54 -29.85 -66.78
C VAL A 3 12.16 -29.31 -66.66
N SER A 4 11.53 -29.53 -65.52
CA SER A 4 10.27 -28.85 -65.13
C SER A 4 10.61 -27.55 -64.47
N THR A 5 10.12 -26.43 -65.00
CA THR A 5 10.30 -25.09 -64.45
C THR A 5 9.00 -24.68 -63.77
N GLN A 6 9.03 -24.43 -62.51
CA GLN A 6 7.92 -23.84 -61.78
C GLN A 6 8.22 -22.36 -61.50
N THR A 7 7.32 -21.48 -61.92
CA THR A 7 7.46 -20.06 -61.70
C THR A 7 6.56 -19.62 -60.53
N HIS A 8 7.14 -19.01 -59.50
CA HIS A 8 6.42 -18.35 -58.42
C HIS A 8 6.32 -16.86 -58.73
N SER A 9 5.12 -16.36 -58.86
CA SER A 9 4.89 -14.97 -59.26
C SER A 9 5.05 -13.97 -58.07
N SER A 10 4.75 -14.42 -56.89
CA SER A 10 4.98 -13.65 -55.65
C SER A 10 4.96 -14.61 -54.46
N LEU A 11 5.64 -14.26 -53.39
CA LEU A 11 5.66 -15.00 -52.12
C LEU A 11 5.02 -14.20 -51.00
N VAL A 12 3.91 -13.55 -51.29
CA VAL A 12 3.22 -12.62 -50.33
C VAL A 12 2.57 -13.32 -49.14
N GLN A 13 2.40 -14.65 -49.19
CA GLN A 13 1.80 -15.41 -48.10
C GLN A 13 2.82 -15.86 -47.03
N GLY A 14 4.09 -15.56 -47.22
CA GLY A 14 5.13 -15.88 -46.25
C GLY A 14 5.45 -17.35 -46.08
N ILE A 15 5.98 -17.69 -44.91
CA ILE A 15 6.41 -19.04 -44.55
C ILE A 15 5.20 -19.93 -44.27
N SER A 16 5.15 -21.12 -44.89
CA SER A 16 4.14 -22.13 -44.64
C SER A 16 4.77 -23.44 -44.15
N GLN A 17 4.26 -23.96 -43.05
CA GLN A 17 4.63 -25.27 -42.48
C GLN A 17 4.00 -26.45 -43.22
N GLN A 18 3.17 -26.21 -44.22
CA GLN A 18 2.55 -27.27 -45.01
C GLN A 18 3.60 -28.01 -45.86
N SER A 19 3.35 -29.27 -46.11
CA SER A 19 4.20 -30.07 -47.04
C SER A 19 4.27 -29.40 -48.42
N ALA A 20 5.39 -29.57 -49.13
CA ALA A 20 5.59 -28.98 -50.45
C ALA A 20 4.48 -29.29 -51.47
N ILE A 21 3.75 -30.39 -51.29
CA ILE A 21 2.63 -30.79 -52.15
C ILE A 21 1.37 -30.00 -51.86
N SER A 22 1.15 -29.63 -50.59
CA SER A 22 -0.06 -28.94 -50.09
C SER A 22 0.09 -27.44 -49.98
N ARG A 23 1.34 -26.95 -50.09
CA ARG A 23 1.69 -25.54 -49.90
C ARG A 23 1.17 -24.71 -51.07
N GLY A 24 0.60 -23.56 -50.73
CA GLY A 24 0.19 -22.58 -51.72
C GLY A 24 1.37 -22.04 -52.52
N THR A 25 1.17 -21.77 -53.81
CA THR A 25 2.21 -21.28 -54.71
C THR A 25 2.79 -19.90 -54.34
N ALA A 26 2.13 -19.17 -53.45
CA ALA A 26 2.56 -17.87 -52.94
C ALA A 26 3.24 -17.94 -51.55
N SER A 27 3.52 -19.17 -51.05
CA SER A 27 4.20 -19.40 -49.77
C SER A 27 5.55 -20.06 -49.98
N CYS A 28 6.47 -19.90 -49.04
CA CYS A 28 7.82 -20.49 -49.04
C CYS A 28 8.06 -21.37 -47.78
N ASP A 29 9.18 -22.09 -47.77
CA ASP A 29 9.64 -22.94 -46.66
C ASP A 29 10.28 -22.10 -45.55
N ASP A 30 11.11 -21.15 -46.00
CA ASP A 30 11.96 -20.35 -45.14
C ASP A 30 12.25 -19.00 -45.79
N GLU A 31 12.43 -17.98 -44.96
CA GLU A 31 12.77 -16.62 -45.37
C GLU A 31 13.89 -16.09 -44.50
N VAL A 32 14.99 -15.71 -45.12
CA VAL A 32 16.16 -15.21 -44.41
C VAL A 32 16.44 -13.76 -44.81
N ASN A 33 16.46 -12.85 -43.82
CA ASN A 33 16.72 -11.41 -44.04
C ASN A 33 15.75 -10.71 -45.00
N CYS A 34 14.52 -11.18 -45.08
CA CYS A 34 13.45 -10.57 -45.88
C CYS A 34 12.13 -10.56 -45.07
N PHE A 35 11.16 -9.85 -45.56
CA PHE A 35 9.79 -9.87 -45.11
C PHE A 35 8.83 -9.71 -46.30
N ASN A 36 7.60 -10.11 -46.08
CA ASN A 36 6.59 -10.04 -47.12
C ASN A 36 5.82 -8.74 -47.07
N ASP A 37 5.77 -8.07 -48.21
CA ASP A 37 4.93 -6.92 -48.44
C ASP A 37 3.81 -7.29 -49.41
N VAL A 38 2.58 -6.86 -49.10
CA VAL A 38 1.38 -7.23 -49.89
C VAL A 38 1.44 -6.63 -51.30
N LEU A 39 2.13 -5.49 -51.49
CA LEU A 39 2.25 -4.81 -52.78
C LEU A 39 3.51 -5.20 -53.55
N GLU A 40 4.63 -5.33 -52.88
CA GLU A 40 5.94 -5.53 -53.48
C GLU A 40 6.40 -7.00 -53.47
N GLY A 41 5.72 -7.87 -52.74
CA GLY A 41 6.13 -9.27 -52.56
C GLY A 41 7.21 -9.41 -51.47
N VAL A 42 8.19 -10.28 -51.72
CA VAL A 42 9.33 -10.42 -50.78
C VAL A 42 10.32 -9.28 -50.94
N VAL A 43 10.49 -8.49 -49.88
CA VAL A 43 11.44 -7.39 -49.84
C VAL A 43 12.54 -7.67 -48.84
N SER A 44 13.73 -7.13 -49.05
CA SER A 44 14.82 -7.26 -48.11
C SER A 44 14.53 -6.46 -46.85
N ARG A 45 14.82 -7.05 -45.68
CA ARG A 45 14.71 -6.28 -44.41
C ARG A 45 15.63 -5.05 -44.45
N MET A 46 15.22 -4.01 -43.74
CA MET A 46 16.08 -2.84 -43.59
C MET A 46 17.41 -3.21 -42.93
N GLY A 47 18.49 -2.53 -43.35
CA GLY A 47 19.78 -2.70 -42.71
C GLY A 47 19.75 -2.34 -41.24
N SER A 48 20.46 -3.09 -40.42
CA SER A 48 20.69 -2.71 -39.02
C SER A 48 21.84 -1.71 -38.92
N VAL A 49 21.71 -0.73 -38.06
CA VAL A 49 22.79 0.23 -37.72
C VAL A 49 23.42 -0.23 -36.42
N TRP A 50 24.71 -0.52 -36.44
CA TRP A 50 25.45 -0.81 -35.23
C TRP A 50 25.56 0.43 -34.35
N LYS A 51 25.24 0.32 -33.05
CA LYS A 51 25.28 1.44 -32.11
C LYS A 51 26.40 1.30 -31.08
N ALA A 52 26.55 0.12 -30.48
CA ALA A 52 27.57 -0.12 -29.47
C ALA A 52 27.93 -1.61 -29.35
N SER A 53 29.14 -1.90 -28.87
CA SER A 53 29.55 -3.23 -28.42
C SER A 53 29.78 -3.24 -26.93
N TYR A 54 29.43 -4.35 -26.28
CA TYR A 54 29.72 -4.55 -24.86
C TYR A 54 30.78 -5.63 -24.73
N VAL A 55 31.78 -5.35 -23.89
CA VAL A 55 32.96 -6.23 -23.71
C VAL A 55 32.58 -7.51 -22.94
N GLN A 56 31.56 -7.46 -22.10
CA GLN A 56 31.04 -8.63 -21.40
C GLN A 56 29.76 -9.14 -22.10
N GLY A 57 29.77 -10.45 -22.42
CA GLY A 57 28.54 -11.12 -22.84
C GLY A 57 27.54 -11.15 -21.68
N TYR A 58 26.32 -10.79 -21.96
CA TYR A 58 25.20 -10.97 -21.03
C TYR A 58 24.67 -12.39 -21.13
N ASN A 59 24.28 -12.95 -19.97
CA ASN A 59 23.61 -14.25 -19.92
C ASN A 59 22.17 -14.05 -19.47
N ASP A 60 21.27 -13.82 -20.44
CA ASP A 60 19.84 -13.61 -20.26
C ASP A 60 19.51 -12.46 -19.28
N PRO A 61 20.00 -11.22 -19.56
CA PRO A 61 19.76 -10.07 -18.70
C PRO A 61 18.29 -9.64 -18.74
N PHE A 62 17.84 -8.95 -17.69
CA PHE A 62 16.60 -8.19 -17.75
C PHE A 62 16.83 -6.90 -18.56
N VAL A 63 15.95 -6.64 -19.52
CA VAL A 63 15.99 -5.43 -20.34
C VAL A 63 14.62 -4.75 -20.33
N HIS A 64 14.61 -3.45 -20.00
CA HIS A 64 13.43 -2.62 -20.05
C HIS A 64 13.67 -1.40 -20.92
N GLU A 65 12.75 -1.18 -21.84
CA GLU A 65 12.81 -0.05 -22.77
C GLU A 65 12.00 1.13 -22.22
N VAL A 66 12.63 2.31 -22.25
CA VAL A 66 12.01 3.56 -21.88
C VAL A 66 11.98 4.47 -23.12
N GLU A 67 10.79 4.73 -23.64
CA GLU A 67 10.58 5.67 -24.75
C GLU A 67 9.57 6.74 -24.34
N ARG A 68 10.01 7.97 -24.20
CA ARG A 68 9.19 9.11 -23.79
C ARG A 68 9.07 10.20 -24.87
N GLY A 69 9.60 9.95 -26.03
CA GLY A 69 9.56 10.89 -27.15
C GLY A 69 10.70 10.64 -28.14
N ALA A 70 10.86 11.57 -29.05
CA ALA A 70 11.85 11.43 -30.14
C ALA A 70 13.30 11.38 -29.64
N TYR A 71 13.60 12.01 -28.49
CA TYR A 71 14.97 12.22 -27.99
C TYR A 71 15.27 11.52 -26.67
N GLU A 72 14.28 10.90 -26.04
CA GLU A 72 14.42 10.23 -24.75
C GLU A 72 14.11 8.74 -24.88
N LYS A 73 15.13 8.01 -25.34
CA LYS A 73 15.06 6.58 -25.59
C LYS A 73 16.19 5.89 -24.87
N TYR A 74 15.84 5.08 -23.88
CA TYR A 74 16.80 4.43 -23.02
C TYR A 74 16.53 2.92 -22.90
N LEU A 75 17.59 2.18 -22.63
CA LEU A 75 17.51 0.76 -22.21
C LEU A 75 18.04 0.64 -20.80
N ILE A 76 17.23 0.13 -19.90
CA ILE A 76 17.65 -0.27 -18.56
C ILE A 76 17.99 -1.75 -18.63
N ILE A 77 19.23 -2.09 -18.28
CA ILE A 77 19.75 -3.46 -18.33
C ILE A 77 20.19 -3.87 -16.93
N ILE A 78 19.72 -5.03 -16.47
CA ILE A 78 20.11 -5.61 -15.19
C ILE A 78 20.68 -7.00 -15.43
N GLU A 79 21.88 -7.24 -14.89
CA GLU A 79 22.53 -8.52 -14.85
C GLU A 79 23.29 -8.69 -13.54
N GLY A 80 23.01 -9.78 -12.84
CA GLY A 80 23.49 -9.93 -11.47
C GLY A 80 23.00 -8.78 -10.59
N THR A 81 23.90 -8.12 -9.92
CA THR A 81 23.60 -6.93 -9.07
C THR A 81 23.94 -5.61 -9.75
N ASN A 82 24.24 -5.65 -11.07
CA ASN A 82 24.61 -4.47 -11.83
C ASN A 82 23.39 -3.93 -12.60
N LEU A 83 23.22 -2.62 -12.53
CA LEU A 83 22.23 -1.88 -13.30
C LEU A 83 22.95 -0.90 -14.21
N ARG A 84 22.61 -0.92 -15.50
CA ARG A 84 23.09 0.03 -16.50
C ARG A 84 21.92 0.67 -17.20
N VAL A 85 22.07 1.92 -17.57
CA VAL A 85 21.13 2.63 -18.43
C VAL A 85 21.90 3.12 -19.65
N ILE A 86 21.36 2.86 -20.84
CA ILE A 86 22.01 3.15 -22.11
C ILE A 86 21.08 4.03 -22.93
N ASN A 87 21.62 5.07 -23.53
CA ASN A 87 20.91 5.87 -24.51
C ASN A 87 20.85 5.09 -25.84
N LYS A 88 19.65 4.75 -26.32
CA LYS A 88 19.43 3.95 -27.54
C LYS A 88 19.92 4.63 -28.80
N ASP A 89 19.87 5.95 -28.88
CA ASP A 89 20.25 6.69 -30.08
C ASP A 89 21.77 6.81 -30.24
N THR A 90 22.48 6.96 -29.11
CA THR A 90 23.94 7.11 -29.10
C THR A 90 24.69 5.82 -28.81
N GLY A 91 24.07 4.87 -28.12
CA GLY A 91 24.72 3.65 -27.61
C GLY A 91 25.63 3.90 -26.41
N GLN A 92 25.63 5.09 -25.82
CA GLN A 92 26.46 5.47 -24.68
C GLN A 92 25.79 5.14 -23.37
N ASP A 93 26.62 4.84 -22.34
CA ASP A 93 26.12 4.68 -20.97
C ASP A 93 25.69 6.04 -20.41
N CYS A 94 24.53 6.03 -19.76
CA CYS A 94 24.03 7.15 -18.97
C CYS A 94 24.68 7.16 -17.59
N THR A 95 24.74 8.34 -16.98
CA THR A 95 25.21 8.48 -15.60
C THR A 95 24.11 7.99 -14.64
N VAL A 96 24.43 6.97 -13.84
CA VAL A 96 23.53 6.43 -12.80
C VAL A 96 24.11 6.72 -11.43
N THR A 97 23.36 7.42 -10.58
CA THR A 97 23.73 7.73 -9.20
C THR A 97 22.87 6.97 -8.21
N GLY A 98 23.44 6.63 -7.03
CA GLY A 98 22.79 5.76 -6.05
C GLY A 98 23.20 4.29 -6.24
N SER A 99 22.75 3.44 -5.33
CA SER A 99 23.01 2.01 -5.39
C SER A 99 21.83 1.22 -4.83
N ILE A 100 21.41 0.24 -5.61
CA ILE A 100 20.33 -0.72 -5.24
C ILE A 100 20.82 -2.18 -5.36
N ALA A 101 22.13 -2.41 -5.32
CA ALA A 101 22.72 -3.73 -5.53
C ALA A 101 22.15 -4.81 -4.59
N ALA A 102 21.85 -4.47 -3.34
CA ALA A 102 21.22 -5.39 -2.40
C ALA A 102 19.80 -5.79 -2.82
N TYR A 103 19.05 -4.87 -3.42
CA TYR A 103 17.73 -5.15 -3.95
C TYR A 103 17.78 -5.99 -5.23
N LEU A 104 18.82 -5.83 -6.03
CA LEU A 104 19.02 -6.57 -7.27
C LEU A 104 19.48 -8.03 -7.07
N ALA A 105 19.82 -8.44 -5.84
CA ALA A 105 20.19 -9.82 -5.58
C ALA A 105 19.04 -10.78 -5.93
N HIS A 106 19.32 -11.77 -6.78
CA HIS A 106 18.36 -12.75 -7.28
C HIS A 106 19.05 -14.10 -7.56
N SER A 107 18.27 -15.13 -7.79
CA SER A 107 18.72 -16.45 -8.22
C SER A 107 18.19 -16.74 -9.62
N GLY A 108 18.99 -17.40 -10.46
CA GLY A 108 18.63 -17.69 -11.85
C GLY A 108 18.87 -16.50 -12.78
N ASN A 109 18.20 -16.53 -13.94
CA ASN A 109 18.37 -15.51 -14.97
C ASN A 109 17.63 -14.21 -14.62
N ALA A 110 18.27 -13.08 -14.82
CA ALA A 110 17.71 -11.76 -14.48
C ALA A 110 16.41 -11.46 -15.24
N ARG A 111 16.28 -11.92 -16.47
CA ARG A 111 15.10 -11.73 -17.33
C ARG A 111 13.77 -12.11 -16.64
N GLY A 112 13.73 -13.26 -15.97
CA GLY A 112 12.53 -13.74 -15.27
C GLY A 112 12.34 -13.16 -13.87
N CYS A 113 13.40 -12.57 -13.28
CA CYS A 113 13.42 -12.12 -11.89
C CYS A 113 12.92 -10.69 -11.69
N PHE A 114 12.90 -9.89 -12.76
CA PHE A 114 12.55 -8.47 -12.66
C PHE A 114 11.35 -8.12 -13.53
N GLN A 115 10.67 -7.05 -13.13
CA GLN A 115 9.68 -6.34 -13.94
C GLN A 115 9.89 -4.83 -13.75
N ALA A 116 9.68 -4.07 -14.79
CA ALA A 116 9.73 -2.61 -14.69
C ALA A 116 8.51 -1.99 -15.36
N VAL A 117 8.02 -0.89 -14.77
CA VAL A 117 6.92 -0.08 -15.32
C VAL A 117 7.32 1.38 -15.25
N THR A 118 7.32 2.05 -16.39
CA THR A 118 7.70 3.46 -16.49
C THR A 118 6.48 4.36 -16.59
N ILE A 119 6.44 5.38 -15.74
CA ILE A 119 5.42 6.43 -15.77
C ILE A 119 6.11 7.79 -15.63
N GLY A 120 5.94 8.64 -16.63
CA GLY A 120 6.63 9.92 -16.67
C GLY A 120 8.15 9.74 -16.56
N ASP A 121 8.76 10.38 -15.58
CA ASP A 121 10.21 10.36 -15.35
C ASP A 121 10.68 9.20 -14.48
N THR A 122 9.76 8.38 -14.01
CA THR A 122 10.06 7.35 -13.00
C THR A 122 9.76 5.96 -13.56
N THR A 123 10.75 5.09 -13.50
CA THR A 123 10.60 3.66 -13.73
C THR A 123 10.57 2.96 -12.37
N HIS A 124 9.49 2.25 -12.11
CA HIS A 124 9.36 1.39 -10.93
C HIS A 124 9.94 0.03 -11.28
N LEU A 125 10.89 -0.42 -10.49
CA LEU A 125 11.59 -1.70 -10.65
C LEU A 125 11.15 -2.66 -9.56
N LEU A 126 10.62 -3.79 -9.96
CA LEU A 126 10.20 -4.90 -9.10
C LEU A 126 11.21 -6.04 -9.19
N ASN A 127 11.68 -6.53 -8.06
CA ASN A 127 12.33 -7.83 -7.92
C ASN A 127 11.27 -8.86 -7.49
N ARG A 128 10.89 -9.75 -8.40
CA ARG A 128 9.83 -10.75 -8.22
C ARG A 128 10.14 -11.86 -7.21
N GLN A 129 11.39 -11.91 -6.71
CA GLN A 129 11.82 -12.87 -5.70
C GLN A 129 11.91 -12.27 -4.30
N ARG A 130 11.83 -10.94 -4.18
CA ARG A 130 11.97 -10.28 -2.89
C ARG A 130 10.68 -10.39 -2.09
N VAL A 131 10.75 -11.04 -0.92
CA VAL A 131 9.63 -11.10 0.03
C VAL A 131 9.48 -9.74 0.70
N VAL A 132 8.27 -9.20 0.66
CA VAL A 132 7.96 -7.91 1.29
C VAL A 132 7.86 -8.06 2.80
N ALA A 133 8.38 -7.09 3.53
CA ALA A 133 8.32 -7.05 4.99
C ALA A 133 7.79 -5.70 5.49
N MET A 134 7.26 -5.71 6.71
CA MET A 134 7.01 -4.47 7.45
C MET A 134 8.32 -3.88 7.96
N GLY A 135 8.36 -2.56 8.04
CA GLY A 135 9.47 -1.83 8.63
C GLY A 135 9.54 -2.03 10.15
N SER A 136 10.72 -1.79 10.72
CA SER A 136 10.95 -1.93 12.17
C SER A 136 10.45 -0.75 13.01
N ALA A 137 10.04 0.35 12.38
CA ALA A 137 9.50 1.50 13.09
C ALA A 137 8.08 1.19 13.60
N LEU A 138 7.91 1.26 14.92
CA LEU A 138 6.62 1.06 15.58
C LEU A 138 6.02 2.41 15.99
N SER A 139 4.70 2.44 16.12
CA SER A 139 4.00 3.54 16.78
C SER A 139 4.44 3.60 18.26
N PRO A 140 4.54 4.81 18.85
CA PRO A 140 4.97 4.96 20.22
C PRO A 140 4.07 4.19 21.20
N ASP A 141 4.67 3.68 22.26
CA ASP A 141 3.92 3.13 23.37
C ASP A 141 3.05 4.21 24.01
N ARG A 142 1.85 3.81 24.43
CA ARG A 142 0.95 4.72 25.09
C ARG A 142 1.50 5.12 26.45
N PRO A 143 1.61 6.43 26.75
CA PRO A 143 1.97 6.89 28.09
C PRO A 143 0.98 6.36 29.14
N ASN A 144 1.47 5.97 30.33
CA ASN A 144 0.64 5.51 31.44
C ASN A 144 -0.11 6.68 32.09
N LYS A 145 -1.09 7.22 31.37
CA LYS A 145 -1.86 8.40 31.75
C LYS A 145 -3.34 8.06 31.92
N ALA A 146 -3.98 8.74 32.84
CA ALA A 146 -5.42 8.72 33.03
C ALA A 146 -5.99 10.16 32.98
N CYS A 147 -7.22 10.29 32.57
CA CYS A 147 -7.92 11.53 32.41
C CYS A 147 -9.12 11.59 33.38
N ALA A 148 -9.24 12.67 34.12
CA ALA A 148 -10.46 13.02 34.85
C ALA A 148 -10.87 14.41 34.46
N PHE A 149 -12.16 14.70 34.24
CA PHE A 149 -12.59 16.01 33.81
C PHE A 149 -14.00 16.35 34.27
N PHE A 150 -14.20 17.62 34.57
CA PHE A 150 -15.49 18.19 34.95
C PHE A 150 -16.23 18.70 33.73
N LYS A 151 -17.41 18.15 33.48
CA LYS A 151 -18.35 18.64 32.45
C LYS A 151 -19.21 19.80 32.99
N ALA A 152 -19.59 19.69 34.25
CA ALA A 152 -20.43 20.67 34.93
C ALA A 152 -20.12 20.66 36.42
N GLY A 153 -20.42 21.76 37.08
CA GLY A 153 -20.44 21.84 38.53
C GLY A 153 -21.85 22.11 39.05
N GLY A 154 -22.11 21.77 40.29
CA GLY A 154 -23.39 22.01 40.96
C GLY A 154 -23.21 22.33 42.43
N TYR A 155 -24.21 22.99 43.03
CA TYR A 155 -24.24 23.27 44.48
C TYR A 155 -24.59 22.02 45.27
N LYS A 156 -24.03 21.90 46.49
CA LYS A 156 -24.25 20.77 47.40
C LYS A 156 -23.97 19.41 46.77
N MET A 157 -22.96 19.36 45.93
CA MET A 157 -22.52 18.12 45.26
C MET A 157 -21.22 17.64 45.87
N LYS A 158 -21.16 16.34 46.10
CA LYS A 158 -19.93 15.67 46.54
C LYS A 158 -19.25 15.00 45.36
N TYR A 159 -18.13 15.55 44.95
CA TYR A 159 -17.26 14.99 43.89
C TYR A 159 -16.19 14.11 44.52
N ARG A 160 -15.91 12.96 43.94
CA ARG A 160 -14.94 12.01 44.43
C ARG A 160 -14.13 11.46 43.30
N LEU A 161 -12.81 11.42 43.44
CA LEU A 161 -11.86 10.77 42.57
C LEU A 161 -11.17 9.65 43.32
N VAL A 162 -11.10 8.47 42.72
CA VAL A 162 -10.43 7.28 43.25
C VAL A 162 -9.36 6.84 42.29
N ILE A 163 -8.13 6.72 42.78
CA ILE A 163 -7.04 6.04 42.11
C ILE A 163 -6.89 4.70 42.79
N ARG A 164 -7.09 3.60 42.05
CA ARG A 164 -6.98 2.25 42.55
C ARG A 164 -5.69 1.61 42.07
N ILE A 165 -4.85 1.15 42.99
CA ILE A 165 -3.63 0.40 42.73
C ILE A 165 -3.75 -0.97 43.40
N ALA A 166 -3.78 -2.03 42.62
CA ALA A 166 -4.12 -3.37 43.12
C ALA A 166 -5.46 -3.38 43.90
N SER A 167 -5.43 -3.58 45.22
CA SER A 167 -6.61 -3.58 46.09
C SER A 167 -6.75 -2.33 46.94
N THR A 168 -5.87 -1.33 46.78
CA THR A 168 -5.86 -0.11 47.62
C THR A 168 -6.46 1.05 46.85
N ASP A 169 -7.42 1.73 47.48
CA ASP A 169 -8.07 2.92 46.94
C ASP A 169 -7.48 4.18 47.61
N TYR A 170 -6.96 5.08 46.78
CA TYR A 170 -6.54 6.43 47.17
C TYR A 170 -7.61 7.40 46.75
N ILE A 171 -8.21 8.09 47.73
CA ILE A 171 -9.45 8.80 47.54
C ILE A 171 -9.24 10.28 47.86
N THR A 172 -9.67 11.14 46.94
CA THR A 172 -9.87 12.57 47.19
C THR A 172 -11.31 12.96 46.95
N GLU A 173 -11.85 13.84 47.83
CA GLU A 173 -13.24 14.26 47.79
C GLU A 173 -13.32 15.78 48.01
N PHE A 174 -14.30 16.40 47.37
CA PHE A 174 -14.64 17.80 47.58
C PHE A 174 -16.16 17.98 47.53
N GLU A 175 -16.72 18.68 48.52
CA GLU A 175 -18.15 18.99 48.56
C GLU A 175 -18.33 20.50 48.32
N THR A 176 -19.14 20.85 47.33
CA THR A 176 -19.43 22.22 46.96
C THR A 176 -20.42 22.84 47.93
N PRO A 177 -20.28 24.15 48.23
CA PRO A 177 -21.24 24.87 49.10
C PRO A 177 -22.62 24.95 48.46
N ASP A 178 -23.58 25.39 49.25
CA ASP A 178 -24.92 25.71 48.76
C ASP A 178 -24.94 27.08 48.03
N ASN A 179 -26.09 27.43 47.46
CA ASN A 179 -26.29 28.69 46.75
C ASN A 179 -26.72 29.88 47.66
N SER A 180 -26.51 29.79 48.98
CA SER A 180 -26.95 30.79 49.92
C SER A 180 -26.18 32.12 49.87
N ALA A 181 -24.94 32.10 49.38
CA ALA A 181 -24.08 33.26 49.23
C ALA A 181 -23.66 33.48 47.76
N ALA A 182 -23.67 34.73 47.31
CA ALA A 182 -23.31 35.07 45.91
C ALA A 182 -21.88 34.66 45.53
N GLY A 183 -20.92 34.63 46.49
CA GLY A 183 -19.54 34.15 46.26
C GLY A 183 -19.43 32.64 46.05
N ASN A 184 -20.45 31.84 46.37
CA ASN A 184 -20.42 30.40 46.24
C ASN A 184 -20.49 29.93 44.78
N ALA A 185 -20.81 30.81 43.82
CA ALA A 185 -20.82 30.52 42.40
C ALA A 185 -19.43 30.23 41.83
N GLU A 186 -18.37 30.73 42.45
CA GLU A 186 -16.99 30.43 42.03
C GLU A 186 -16.63 28.98 42.29
N PHE A 187 -17.05 28.40 43.42
CA PHE A 187 -16.72 27.06 43.88
C PHE A 187 -17.35 25.92 43.02
N ILE A 188 -18.33 26.24 42.20
CA ILE A 188 -18.97 25.29 41.30
C ILE A 188 -18.44 25.41 39.88
N THR A 189 -17.49 26.28 39.59
CA THR A 189 -16.89 26.37 38.26
C THR A 189 -16.00 25.14 38.01
N THR A 190 -16.03 24.64 36.80
CA THR A 190 -15.30 23.41 36.45
C THR A 190 -13.79 23.57 36.62
N ASP A 191 -13.26 24.77 36.35
CA ASP A 191 -11.84 25.07 36.52
C ASP A 191 -11.44 25.15 38.01
N TYR A 192 -12.30 25.71 38.88
CA TYR A 192 -12.08 25.71 40.32
C TYR A 192 -12.06 24.27 40.86
N LEU A 193 -13.05 23.47 40.51
CA LEU A 193 -13.10 22.06 40.92
C LEU A 193 -11.84 21.31 40.50
N ALA A 194 -11.39 21.52 39.27
CA ALA A 194 -10.15 20.90 38.81
C ALA A 194 -8.92 21.35 39.63
N ASN A 195 -8.83 22.63 40.00
CA ASN A 195 -7.75 23.12 40.85
C ASN A 195 -7.75 22.44 42.23
N GLU A 196 -8.90 22.34 42.89
CA GLU A 196 -9.03 21.72 44.22
C GLU A 196 -8.59 20.26 44.18
N PHE A 197 -8.98 19.53 43.14
CA PHE A 197 -8.55 18.15 42.98
C PHE A 197 -7.05 18.05 42.62
N GLN A 198 -6.51 18.95 41.81
CA GLN A 198 -5.07 18.99 41.53
C GLN A 198 -4.25 19.23 42.79
N ASP A 199 -4.65 20.17 43.62
CA ASP A 199 -3.97 20.48 44.87
C ASP A 199 -4.03 19.30 45.84
N SER A 200 -5.19 18.67 46.01
CA SER A 200 -5.36 17.49 46.86
C SER A 200 -4.53 16.30 46.35
N LEU A 201 -4.48 16.06 45.03
CA LEU A 201 -3.66 15.02 44.44
C LEU A 201 -2.17 15.24 44.74
N ASN A 202 -1.68 16.48 44.57
CA ASN A 202 -0.26 16.79 44.76
C ASN A 202 0.16 16.80 46.24
N THR A 203 -0.70 17.27 47.13
CA THR A 203 -0.37 17.45 48.55
C THR A 203 -0.65 16.24 49.42
N THR A 204 -1.63 15.42 49.06
CA THR A 204 -2.11 14.33 49.91
C THR A 204 -2.00 12.97 49.23
N ILE A 205 -2.53 12.80 48.03
CA ILE A 205 -2.71 11.49 47.40
C ILE A 205 -1.39 10.94 46.83
N PHE A 206 -0.67 11.73 46.06
CA PHE A 206 0.59 11.27 45.45
C PHE A 206 1.69 11.02 46.46
N PRO A 207 1.85 11.80 47.53
CA PRO A 207 2.75 11.47 48.62
C PRO A 207 2.39 10.15 49.33
N ALA A 208 1.09 9.88 49.54
CA ALA A 208 0.63 8.62 50.13
C ALA A 208 0.97 7.42 49.22
N ILE A 209 0.66 7.51 47.93
CA ILE A 209 1.00 6.49 46.91
C ILE A 209 2.52 6.23 46.86
N ALA A 210 3.33 7.28 46.93
CA ALA A 210 4.79 7.17 46.94
C ALA A 210 5.31 6.50 48.22
N THR A 211 4.72 6.80 49.35
CA THR A 211 5.05 6.21 50.65
C THR A 211 4.76 4.71 50.67
N ASP A 212 3.70 4.26 49.99
CA ASP A 212 3.33 2.87 49.84
C ASP A 212 4.16 2.13 48.78
N GLY A 213 5.16 2.81 48.16
CA GLY A 213 6.13 2.20 47.25
C GLY A 213 5.67 2.07 45.79
N HIS A 214 4.58 2.74 45.40
CA HIS A 214 4.02 2.67 44.06
C HIS A 214 4.65 3.66 43.07
N GLY A 215 5.70 4.40 43.49
CA GLY A 215 6.42 5.36 42.65
C GLY A 215 5.75 6.74 42.59
N THR A 216 6.24 7.59 41.69
CA THR A 216 5.83 9.00 41.62
C THR A 216 4.74 9.19 40.57
N PHE A 217 3.64 9.74 41.00
CA PHE A 217 2.56 10.22 40.13
C PHE A 217 2.69 11.73 39.93
N THR A 218 2.19 12.23 38.82
CA THR A 218 2.12 13.64 38.49
C THR A 218 0.75 13.97 37.90
N VAL A 219 0.29 15.20 38.08
CA VAL A 219 -0.93 15.70 37.46
C VAL A 219 -0.68 17.01 36.74
N VAL A 220 -1.28 17.13 35.55
CA VAL A 220 -1.29 18.35 34.74
C VAL A 220 -2.73 18.76 34.48
N GLN A 221 -3.05 20.01 34.75
CA GLN A 221 -4.37 20.56 34.49
C GLN A 221 -4.42 21.26 33.13
N ALA A 222 -5.52 21.06 32.41
CA ALA A 222 -5.85 21.75 31.18
C ALA A 222 -7.32 22.25 31.26
N GLY A 223 -7.53 23.43 31.84
CA GLY A 223 -8.88 23.91 32.16
C GLY A 223 -9.57 23.00 33.17
N SER A 224 -10.73 22.47 32.83
CA SER A 224 -11.49 21.54 33.66
C SER A 224 -11.01 20.08 33.64
N THR A 225 -9.88 19.80 32.98
CA THR A 225 -9.35 18.46 32.79
C THR A 225 -8.06 18.23 33.56
N LEU A 226 -7.97 17.10 34.25
CA LEU A 226 -6.82 16.63 35.01
C LEU A 226 -6.21 15.41 34.26
N ILE A 227 -4.95 15.48 33.93
CA ILE A 227 -4.21 14.35 33.37
C ILE A 227 -3.22 13.83 34.40
N ILE A 228 -3.51 12.66 34.90
CA ILE A 228 -2.74 11.96 35.91
C ILE A 228 -1.80 10.99 35.21
N THR A 229 -0.50 11.16 35.44
CA THR A 229 0.53 10.26 34.87
C THR A 229 1.10 9.41 36.00
N GLY A 230 0.98 8.10 35.86
CA GLY A 230 1.58 7.12 36.75
C GLY A 230 2.93 6.61 36.23
N PRO A 231 3.72 5.91 37.05
CA PRO A 231 4.95 5.28 36.64
C PRO A 231 4.76 4.31 35.47
N ALA A 232 5.76 4.21 34.60
CA ALA A 232 5.73 3.26 33.50
C ALA A 232 5.59 1.82 34.02
N GLY A 233 4.70 1.04 33.42
CA GLY A 233 4.47 -0.36 33.77
C GLY A 233 3.61 -0.58 35.04
N LEU A 234 3.29 0.46 35.80
CA LEU A 234 2.37 0.33 36.95
C LEU A 234 0.92 0.23 36.44
N ASN A 235 0.24 -0.83 36.83
CA ASN A 235 -1.19 -0.96 36.57
C ASN A 235 -1.99 -0.23 37.66
N TYR A 236 -2.81 0.74 37.27
CA TYR A 236 -3.76 1.45 38.12
C TYR A 236 -5.02 1.78 37.36
N ASP A 237 -6.13 1.90 38.07
CA ASP A 237 -7.41 2.34 37.56
C ASP A 237 -7.79 3.71 38.15
N ILE A 238 -8.67 4.42 37.44
CA ILE A 238 -9.24 5.67 37.87
C ILE A 238 -10.75 5.65 37.69
N HIS A 239 -11.48 6.11 38.68
CA HIS A 239 -12.92 6.34 38.57
C HIS A 239 -13.37 7.52 39.42
N THR A 240 -14.48 8.08 39.01
CA THR A 240 -15.08 9.27 39.65
C THR A 240 -16.52 8.96 40.00
N THR A 241 -16.99 9.63 41.06
CA THR A 241 -18.41 9.70 41.37
C THR A 241 -18.80 11.15 41.67
N ASP A 242 -20.03 11.48 41.34
CA ASP A 242 -20.64 12.78 41.63
C ASP A 242 -22.05 12.62 42.21
N GLY A 243 -22.62 13.68 42.71
CA GLY A 243 -23.99 13.66 43.18
C GLY A 243 -25.07 13.76 42.09
N ALA A 244 -24.67 13.74 40.81
CA ALA A 244 -25.52 13.98 39.64
C ALA A 244 -25.65 12.73 38.72
N GLY A 245 -25.45 11.53 39.26
CA GLY A 245 -25.54 10.27 38.50
C GLY A 245 -24.35 10.03 37.59
N ASP A 246 -23.16 10.46 38.02
CA ASP A 246 -21.88 10.31 37.36
C ASP A 246 -21.84 10.93 35.95
N THR A 247 -22.48 12.12 35.82
CA THR A 247 -22.55 12.87 34.56
C THR A 247 -21.74 14.15 34.55
N HIS A 248 -21.41 14.72 35.74
CA HIS A 248 -20.68 15.96 35.91
C HIS A 248 -19.17 15.77 36.00
N PHE A 249 -18.71 14.67 36.61
CA PHE A 249 -17.30 14.34 36.78
C PHE A 249 -17.01 12.98 36.22
N LEU A 250 -16.24 12.94 35.14
CA LEU A 250 -15.95 11.73 34.39
C LEU A 250 -14.46 11.39 34.45
N ALA A 251 -14.15 10.11 34.49
CA ALA A 251 -12.77 9.62 34.37
C ALA A 251 -12.65 8.44 33.40
N PHE A 252 -11.53 8.37 32.75
CA PHE A 252 -11.14 7.23 31.92
C PHE A 252 -9.61 7.15 31.83
N LYS A 253 -9.11 5.99 31.51
CA LYS A 253 -7.68 5.78 31.30
C LYS A 253 -7.38 5.39 29.85
N ASP A 254 -7.82 4.20 29.47
CA ASP A 254 -7.38 3.55 28.25
C ASP A 254 -8.45 3.54 27.16
N THR A 255 -9.72 3.54 27.55
CA THR A 255 -10.84 3.33 26.63
C THR A 255 -12.01 4.23 27.00
N VAL A 256 -12.68 4.74 25.97
CA VAL A 256 -13.95 5.48 26.10
C VAL A 256 -15.01 4.85 25.21
N LYS A 257 -16.27 5.05 25.58
CA LYS A 257 -17.44 4.49 24.86
C LYS A 257 -17.79 5.26 23.58
N GLY A 258 -17.27 6.44 23.41
CA GLY A 258 -17.52 7.28 22.24
C GLY A 258 -16.82 8.63 22.34
N ILE A 259 -16.69 9.30 21.22
CA ILE A 259 -16.00 10.61 21.12
C ILE A 259 -16.68 11.69 21.98
N THR A 260 -17.98 11.58 22.21
CA THR A 260 -18.73 12.52 23.07
C THR A 260 -18.37 12.42 24.55
N SER A 261 -17.66 11.37 24.94
CA SER A 261 -17.13 11.17 26.29
C SER A 261 -15.73 11.77 26.49
N LEU A 262 -15.17 12.39 25.46
CA LEU A 262 -13.85 13.02 25.52
C LEU A 262 -13.98 14.50 25.95
N PRO A 263 -13.02 15.00 26.74
CA PRO A 263 -12.95 16.43 27.06
C PRO A 263 -12.51 17.22 25.84
N SER A 264 -13.00 18.47 25.74
CA SER A 264 -12.58 19.39 24.67
C SER A 264 -11.13 19.89 24.84
N LYS A 265 -10.62 19.88 26.07
CA LYS A 265 -9.27 20.30 26.44
C LYS A 265 -8.52 19.12 27.04
N CYS A 266 -7.31 18.86 26.58
CA CYS A 266 -6.46 17.81 27.11
C CYS A 266 -4.98 18.21 26.96
N VAL A 267 -4.04 17.32 27.24
CA VAL A 267 -2.61 17.54 27.04
C VAL A 267 -2.11 16.80 25.81
N ASN A 268 -1.13 17.40 25.16
CA ASN A 268 -0.51 16.80 23.96
C ASN A 268 0.01 15.38 24.23
N GLY A 269 -0.25 14.48 23.28
CA GLY A 269 0.20 13.09 23.34
C GLY A 269 -0.62 12.20 24.28
N TYR A 270 -1.82 12.63 24.74
CA TYR A 270 -2.73 11.74 25.44
C TYR A 270 -3.46 10.87 24.42
N GLN A 271 -3.32 9.56 24.55
CA GLN A 271 -3.93 8.59 23.64
C GLN A 271 -5.04 7.78 24.31
N VAL A 272 -6.10 7.51 23.56
CA VAL A 272 -7.26 6.75 24.02
C VAL A 272 -7.81 5.87 22.90
N SER A 273 -8.28 4.68 23.25
CA SER A 273 -9.08 3.81 22.39
C SER A 273 -10.56 4.16 22.51
N VAL A 274 -11.22 4.40 21.40
CA VAL A 274 -12.66 4.63 21.34
C VAL A 274 -13.35 3.37 20.88
N ARG A 275 -14.27 2.84 21.70
CA ARG A 275 -15.08 1.67 21.38
C ARG A 275 -16.55 2.04 21.45
N THR A 276 -17.24 1.97 20.33
CA THR A 276 -18.70 2.19 20.32
C THR A 276 -19.38 1.04 21.04
N THR A 277 -20.13 1.36 22.10
CA THR A 277 -20.88 0.34 22.85
C THR A 277 -22.17 -0.03 22.13
N GLY A 278 -22.42 -1.33 21.97
CA GLY A 278 -23.67 -1.86 21.41
C GLY A 278 -23.50 -2.89 20.30
N GLU A 279 -22.36 -2.92 19.66
CA GLU A 279 -22.04 -3.94 18.67
C GLU A 279 -20.90 -4.81 19.17
N ALA A 280 -21.13 -6.13 19.20
CA ALA A 280 -20.13 -7.10 19.68
C ALA A 280 -18.83 -7.06 18.86
N ASP A 281 -18.91 -6.57 17.63
CA ASP A 281 -17.83 -6.47 16.65
C ASP A 281 -17.36 -5.03 16.37
N ALA A 282 -17.70 -4.05 17.22
CA ALA A 282 -17.25 -2.68 17.05
C ALA A 282 -15.71 -2.62 17.10
N THR A 283 -15.11 -2.33 15.96
CA THR A 283 -13.67 -2.17 15.82
C THR A 283 -13.22 -0.90 16.51
N PRO A 284 -12.24 -0.96 17.44
CA PRO A 284 -11.75 0.25 18.10
C PRO A 284 -10.96 1.12 17.11
N TYR A 285 -11.07 2.44 17.28
CA TYR A 285 -10.14 3.39 16.69
C TYR A 285 -9.43 4.17 17.79
N TYR A 286 -8.28 4.75 17.46
CA TYR A 286 -7.40 5.38 18.42
C TYR A 286 -7.31 6.87 18.16
N LEU A 287 -7.41 7.66 19.22
CA LEU A 287 -7.29 9.10 19.16
C LEU A 287 -6.14 9.58 20.04
N GLU A 288 -5.44 10.59 19.58
CA GLU A 288 -4.44 11.33 20.33
C GLU A 288 -4.82 12.81 20.36
N TYR A 289 -4.68 13.43 21.52
CA TYR A 289 -4.83 14.87 21.61
C TYR A 289 -3.53 15.54 21.12
N GLN A 290 -3.62 16.33 20.08
CA GLN A 290 -2.49 17.01 19.45
C GLN A 290 -2.65 18.52 19.53
N GLY A 291 -1.62 19.22 20.01
CA GLY A 291 -1.58 20.67 20.16
C GLY A 291 -1.21 21.10 21.57
N GLY A 292 -1.30 22.40 21.85
CA GLY A 292 -1.04 22.95 23.19
C GLY A 292 -2.04 22.48 24.23
N ALA A 293 -1.66 22.51 25.51
CA ALA A 293 -2.58 22.19 26.61
C ALA A 293 -3.84 23.06 26.55
N GLY A 294 -4.98 22.41 26.31
CA GLY A 294 -6.27 23.08 26.19
C GLY A 294 -6.54 23.82 24.87
N THR A 295 -5.64 23.78 23.89
CA THR A 295 -5.80 24.45 22.57
C THR A 295 -5.66 23.51 21.38
N GLY A 296 -5.52 22.20 21.61
CA GLY A 296 -5.41 21.18 20.58
C GLY A 296 -6.74 20.57 20.16
N SER A 297 -6.64 19.47 19.42
CA SER A 297 -7.77 18.67 18.98
C SER A 297 -7.46 17.17 19.07
N TRP A 298 -8.51 16.35 19.11
CA TRP A 298 -8.38 14.90 19.02
C TRP A 298 -8.19 14.50 17.56
N VAL A 299 -7.12 13.80 17.27
CA VAL A 299 -6.73 13.33 15.93
C VAL A 299 -6.62 11.82 15.95
N GLU A 300 -7.09 11.17 14.89
CA GLU A 300 -6.96 9.73 14.76
C GLU A 300 -5.49 9.34 14.54
N VAL A 301 -5.06 8.29 15.23
CA VAL A 301 -3.68 7.78 15.21
C VAL A 301 -3.67 6.25 15.17
N VAL A 302 -2.50 5.70 14.91
CA VAL A 302 -2.23 4.26 14.97
C VAL A 302 -2.22 3.78 16.43
N ALA A 303 -2.72 2.58 16.68
CA ALA A 303 -2.61 1.93 17.97
C ALA A 303 -1.15 1.82 18.43
N PRO A 304 -0.87 1.83 19.74
CA PRO A 304 0.49 1.68 20.27
C PRO A 304 1.15 0.35 19.85
N GLY A 305 2.44 0.38 19.56
CA GLY A 305 3.24 -0.81 19.27
C GLY A 305 3.01 -1.44 17.89
N VAL A 306 2.30 -0.79 16.99
CA VAL A 306 2.00 -1.29 15.63
C VAL A 306 3.04 -0.79 14.64
N ALA A 307 3.46 -1.65 13.70
CA ALA A 307 4.38 -1.28 12.64
C ALA A 307 3.79 -0.16 11.76
N LEU A 308 4.56 0.92 11.59
CA LEU A 308 4.07 2.12 10.92
C LEU A 308 4.07 2.03 9.39
N GLY A 309 4.89 1.20 8.79
CA GLY A 309 4.98 1.17 7.33
C GLY A 309 5.77 -0.02 6.80
N LEU A 310 5.86 -0.09 5.49
CA LEU A 310 6.59 -1.13 4.77
C LEU A 310 8.11 -0.89 4.84
N ASP A 311 8.88 -1.98 4.84
CA ASP A 311 10.33 -1.90 4.68
C ASP A 311 10.68 -1.54 3.22
N ALA A 312 11.14 -0.31 3.02
CA ALA A 312 11.47 0.20 1.70
C ALA A 312 12.56 -0.61 0.98
N ALA A 313 13.41 -1.35 1.71
CA ALA A 313 14.43 -2.21 1.12
C ALA A 313 13.85 -3.49 0.48
N THR A 314 12.63 -3.86 0.83
CA THR A 314 11.95 -5.05 0.32
C THR A 314 10.91 -4.72 -0.77
N MET A 315 10.51 -3.47 -0.85
CA MET A 315 9.51 -2.96 -1.79
C MET A 315 10.14 -2.53 -3.13
N PRO A 316 9.34 -2.36 -4.20
CA PRO A 316 9.84 -1.86 -5.48
C PRO A 316 10.66 -0.58 -5.36
N HIS A 317 11.76 -0.52 -6.10
CA HIS A 317 12.66 0.62 -6.15
C HIS A 317 12.35 1.51 -7.35
N ILE A 318 12.88 2.71 -7.35
CA ILE A 318 12.68 3.68 -8.42
C ILE A 318 13.99 4.01 -9.13
N ILE A 319 13.89 4.11 -10.45
CA ILE A 319 14.91 4.64 -11.35
C ILE A 319 14.31 5.92 -11.94
N ARG A 320 14.80 7.06 -11.54
CA ARG A 320 14.27 8.36 -11.98
C ARG A 320 15.22 9.01 -12.97
N ASN A 321 14.69 9.45 -14.10
CA ASN A 321 15.41 10.33 -14.99
C ASN A 321 15.43 11.75 -14.38
N THR A 322 16.61 12.28 -14.14
CA THR A 322 16.83 13.59 -13.50
C THR A 322 17.38 14.65 -14.48
N GLY A 323 17.65 14.25 -15.70
CA GLY A 323 18.15 15.11 -16.76
C GLY A 323 18.62 14.29 -17.97
N PRO A 324 19.09 14.94 -19.02
CA PRO A 324 19.62 14.24 -20.19
C PRO A 324 20.69 13.23 -19.78
N ASP A 325 20.50 11.97 -20.16
CA ASP A 325 21.41 10.85 -19.89
C ASP A 325 21.81 10.71 -18.40
N THR A 326 20.96 11.17 -17.47
CA THR A 326 21.25 11.16 -16.03
C THR A 326 20.10 10.52 -15.25
N PHE A 327 20.41 9.54 -14.42
CA PHE A 327 19.45 8.78 -13.64
C PHE A 327 19.86 8.68 -12.17
N THR A 328 18.87 8.64 -11.28
CA THR A 328 19.06 8.30 -9.87
C THR A 328 18.31 7.02 -9.54
N VAL A 329 18.91 6.15 -8.73
CA VAL A 329 18.29 4.91 -8.26
C VAL A 329 18.21 4.91 -6.75
N SER A 330 17.03 4.59 -6.21
CA SER A 330 16.80 4.57 -4.77
C SER A 330 15.58 3.71 -4.41
N PRO A 331 15.44 3.27 -3.16
CA PRO A 331 14.14 2.85 -2.64
C PRO A 331 13.12 3.97 -2.81
N ALA A 332 11.87 3.62 -3.07
CA ALA A 332 10.77 4.58 -3.03
C ALA A 332 10.42 4.92 -1.57
N THR A 333 9.87 6.13 -1.35
CA THR A 333 9.34 6.51 -0.04
C THR A 333 7.91 6.03 0.08
N TRP A 334 7.70 4.94 0.80
CA TRP A 334 6.38 4.36 1.02
C TRP A 334 5.66 5.09 2.15
N GLY A 335 4.35 5.30 1.97
CA GLY A 335 3.51 5.96 2.96
C GLY A 335 3.34 5.11 4.22
N GLN A 336 3.23 5.78 5.35
CA GLN A 336 3.03 5.13 6.64
C GLN A 336 1.55 4.95 6.93
N ARG A 337 1.24 4.01 7.84
CA ARG A 337 -0.07 3.84 8.46
C ARG A 337 -0.39 5.06 9.30
N LEU A 338 -1.58 5.61 9.17
CA LEU A 338 -2.02 6.82 9.88
C LEU A 338 -3.07 6.51 10.94
N ALA A 339 -3.73 5.34 10.86
CA ALA A 339 -4.82 4.95 11.72
C ALA A 339 -4.88 3.43 11.88
N GLY A 340 -5.70 2.95 12.82
CA GLY A 340 -6.01 1.55 13.01
C GLY A 340 -5.09 0.81 13.96
N ASP A 341 -5.41 -0.47 14.18
CA ASP A 341 -4.71 -1.36 15.13
C ASP A 341 -3.79 -2.39 14.46
N GLY A 342 -3.80 -2.46 13.14
CA GLY A 342 -2.99 -3.42 12.37
C GLY A 342 -3.49 -4.87 12.40
N ASP A 343 -4.56 -5.16 13.13
CA ASP A 343 -5.16 -6.48 13.27
C ASP A 343 -6.55 -6.54 12.64
N LYS A 344 -7.47 -5.69 13.10
CA LYS A 344 -8.84 -5.60 12.59
C LYS A 344 -9.06 -4.40 11.67
N THR A 345 -8.31 -3.36 11.90
CA THR A 345 -8.38 -2.10 11.14
C THR A 345 -7.02 -1.73 10.58
N ALA A 346 -7.00 -1.22 9.37
CA ALA A 346 -5.77 -0.90 8.65
C ALA A 346 -4.74 -2.04 8.74
N VAL A 347 -5.18 -3.26 8.45
CA VAL A 347 -4.35 -4.48 8.45
C VAL A 347 -3.14 -4.33 7.51
N ASP A 348 -2.15 -5.19 7.67
CA ASP A 348 -1.04 -5.25 6.73
C ASP A 348 -1.54 -5.64 5.34
N PRO A 349 -1.07 -4.98 4.27
CA PRO A 349 -1.41 -5.39 2.90
C PRO A 349 -1.08 -6.86 2.66
N SER A 350 -1.95 -7.58 1.93
CA SER A 350 -1.84 -9.03 1.73
C SER A 350 -0.55 -9.48 1.05
N PHE A 351 0.20 -8.58 0.41
CA PHE A 351 1.52 -8.89 -0.13
C PHE A 351 2.63 -8.95 0.93
N VAL A 352 2.39 -8.52 2.18
CA VAL A 352 3.40 -8.64 3.25
C VAL A 352 3.63 -10.12 3.59
N GLY A 353 4.89 -10.52 3.66
CA GLY A 353 5.28 -11.92 3.84
C GLY A 353 5.33 -12.73 2.53
N GLN A 354 5.05 -12.11 1.39
CA GLN A 354 5.06 -12.74 0.07
C GLN A 354 5.88 -11.94 -0.94
N PRO A 355 6.40 -12.56 -2.01
CA PRO A 355 6.99 -11.83 -3.12
C PRO A 355 5.88 -11.27 -4.02
N ILE A 356 6.03 -10.02 -4.44
CA ILE A 356 5.19 -9.43 -5.50
C ILE A 356 5.61 -10.04 -6.83
N LYS A 357 4.67 -10.63 -7.56
CA LYS A 357 4.92 -11.29 -8.85
C LYS A 357 4.77 -10.34 -10.05
N SER A 358 3.88 -9.37 -9.93
CA SER A 358 3.65 -8.40 -11.00
C SER A 358 3.21 -7.05 -10.44
N MET A 359 3.43 -6.02 -11.22
CA MET A 359 3.13 -4.63 -10.87
C MET A 359 2.58 -3.91 -12.10
N GLN A 360 1.48 -3.16 -11.93
CA GLN A 360 0.85 -2.40 -13.01
C GLN A 360 0.26 -1.09 -12.48
N PHE A 361 0.06 -0.14 -13.39
CA PHE A 361 -0.70 1.07 -13.08
C PHE A 361 -2.08 1.01 -13.70
N LEU A 362 -3.10 1.28 -12.90
CA LEU A 362 -4.49 1.33 -13.31
C LEU A 362 -5.23 2.46 -12.60
N GLY A 363 -5.88 3.35 -13.34
CA GLY A 363 -6.74 4.40 -12.77
C GLY A 363 -6.07 5.31 -11.74
N GLY A 364 -4.77 5.59 -11.91
CA GLY A 364 -3.98 6.41 -10.98
C GLY A 364 -3.59 5.67 -9.68
N ARG A 365 -3.66 4.34 -9.67
CA ARG A 365 -3.23 3.46 -8.58
C ARG A 365 -2.10 2.55 -9.06
N LEU A 366 -1.14 2.27 -8.20
CA LEU A 366 -0.15 1.22 -8.41
C LEU A 366 -0.70 -0.09 -7.84
N ALA A 367 -0.90 -1.07 -8.68
CA ALA A 367 -1.31 -2.41 -8.30
C ALA A 367 -0.07 -3.29 -8.11
N CYS A 368 0.06 -3.90 -6.94
CA CYS A 368 1.04 -4.93 -6.60
C CYS A 368 0.30 -6.27 -6.49
N ILE A 369 0.72 -7.25 -7.29
CA ILE A 369 0.03 -8.52 -7.42
C ILE A 369 0.95 -9.64 -6.95
N THR A 370 0.43 -10.48 -6.06
CA THR A 370 1.07 -11.74 -5.64
C THR A 370 0.54 -12.92 -6.45
N GLU A 371 0.81 -14.14 -6.03
CA GLU A 371 0.24 -15.33 -6.67
C GLU A 371 -1.30 -15.42 -6.53
N TYR A 372 -1.87 -14.78 -5.49
CA TYR A 372 -3.29 -14.94 -5.13
C TYR A 372 -4.02 -13.62 -4.89
N THR A 373 -3.30 -12.53 -4.63
CA THR A 373 -3.88 -11.27 -4.22
C THR A 373 -3.45 -10.12 -5.10
N ALA A 374 -4.30 -9.10 -5.21
CA ALA A 374 -4.02 -7.85 -5.89
C ALA A 374 -4.29 -6.68 -4.93
N VAL A 375 -3.26 -5.93 -4.61
CA VAL A 375 -3.35 -4.77 -3.73
C VAL A 375 -3.11 -3.51 -4.55
N LEU A 376 -4.11 -2.64 -4.59
CA LEU A 376 -4.06 -1.37 -5.29
C LEU A 376 -3.77 -0.25 -4.28
N SER A 377 -2.80 0.59 -4.59
CA SER A 377 -2.47 1.75 -3.76
C SER A 377 -3.64 2.74 -3.66
N ARG A 378 -3.53 3.67 -2.73
CA ARG A 378 -4.45 4.81 -2.62
C ARG A 378 -4.59 5.53 -3.97
N ALA A 379 -5.80 5.99 -4.27
CA ALA A 379 -6.07 6.72 -5.50
C ALA A 379 -5.17 7.98 -5.59
N ARG A 380 -4.52 8.18 -6.73
CA ARG A 380 -3.59 9.27 -7.03
C ARG A 380 -2.34 9.33 -6.13
N ASN A 381 -2.08 8.26 -5.37
CA ASN A 381 -0.84 8.13 -4.60
C ASN A 381 -0.34 6.68 -4.65
N ALA A 382 0.62 6.44 -5.54
CA ALA A 382 1.17 5.12 -5.84
C ALA A 382 1.94 4.47 -4.68
N TYR A 383 2.29 5.24 -3.66
CA TYR A 383 3.18 4.79 -2.58
C TYR A 383 2.47 4.55 -1.26
N VAL A 384 1.14 4.67 -1.19
CA VAL A 384 0.36 4.49 0.04
C VAL A 384 -0.53 3.26 -0.08
N TYR A 385 -0.34 2.29 0.82
CA TYR A 385 -1.10 1.04 0.89
C TYR A 385 -1.87 0.88 2.21
N PHE A 386 -1.93 1.92 3.03
CA PHE A 386 -2.73 1.95 4.26
C PHE A 386 -3.88 2.95 4.14
N PRO A 387 -5.05 2.67 4.72
CA PRO A 387 -6.14 3.62 4.76
C PRO A 387 -5.80 4.84 5.62
N ASP A 388 -6.43 5.98 5.34
CA ASP A 388 -6.22 7.22 6.09
C ASP A 388 -6.95 7.23 7.45
N THR A 389 -8.03 6.48 7.56
CA THR A 389 -8.88 6.37 8.76
C THR A 389 -9.38 4.95 8.92
N ALA A 390 -9.56 4.52 10.16
CA ALA A 390 -10.17 3.24 10.52
C ALA A 390 -11.67 3.33 10.77
N GLN A 391 -12.24 4.55 10.75
CA GLN A 391 -13.64 4.78 11.08
C GLN A 391 -14.59 4.53 9.91
N THR A 392 -14.15 4.85 8.70
CA THR A 392 -14.96 4.72 7.48
C THR A 392 -14.07 4.35 6.30
N GLU A 393 -14.61 3.55 5.39
CA GLU A 393 -13.93 3.27 4.13
C GLU A 393 -14.10 4.45 3.15
N LEU A 394 -12.99 5.06 2.78
CA LEU A 394 -12.98 6.16 1.83
C LEU A 394 -12.89 5.63 0.39
N ALA A 395 -13.56 6.27 -0.54
CA ALA A 395 -13.47 5.94 -1.98
C ALA A 395 -12.03 6.00 -2.54
N THR A 396 -11.13 6.73 -1.87
CA THR A 396 -9.72 6.83 -2.23
C THR A 396 -8.84 5.80 -1.54
N ALA A 397 -9.36 5.03 -0.59
CA ALA A 397 -8.59 4.06 0.19
C ALA A 397 -7.89 3.02 -0.71
N PRO A 398 -6.79 2.43 -0.26
CA PRO A 398 -6.20 1.25 -0.89
C PRO A 398 -7.22 0.12 -0.95
N ILE A 399 -7.05 -0.76 -1.92
CA ILE A 399 -7.95 -1.89 -2.16
C ILE A 399 -7.12 -3.16 -2.12
N ASP A 400 -7.57 -4.15 -1.37
CA ASP A 400 -6.91 -5.44 -1.24
C ASP A 400 -7.91 -6.55 -1.61
N TYR A 401 -7.59 -7.29 -2.68
CA TYR A 401 -8.45 -8.31 -3.25
C TYR A 401 -7.79 -9.68 -3.31
N ASP A 402 -8.54 -10.71 -2.93
CA ASP A 402 -8.22 -12.07 -3.31
C ASP A 402 -8.70 -12.31 -4.76
N VAL A 403 -7.74 -12.60 -5.65
CA VAL A 403 -8.01 -12.81 -7.08
C VAL A 403 -8.09 -14.29 -7.46
N SER A 404 -8.03 -15.19 -6.48
CA SER A 404 -8.03 -16.65 -6.71
C SER A 404 -9.38 -17.19 -7.22
N ASN A 405 -10.46 -16.44 -7.10
CA ASN A 405 -11.82 -16.73 -7.58
C ASN A 405 -12.21 -18.25 -7.51
N GLY A 406 -11.78 -18.93 -6.45
CA GLY A 406 -12.06 -20.34 -6.24
C GLY A 406 -11.34 -21.31 -7.19
N SER A 407 -10.46 -20.83 -8.08
CA SER A 407 -9.61 -21.67 -8.90
C SER A 407 -8.20 -21.82 -8.31
N SER A 408 -7.57 -22.98 -8.49
CA SER A 408 -6.18 -23.22 -8.05
C SER A 408 -5.15 -22.63 -9.03
N THR A 409 -5.46 -21.51 -9.66
CA THR A 409 -4.59 -20.88 -10.65
C THR A 409 -3.70 -19.86 -9.97
N LEU A 410 -2.39 -20.00 -10.16
CA LEU A 410 -1.40 -19.04 -9.70
C LEU A 410 -1.25 -17.92 -10.74
N ILE A 411 -1.27 -16.68 -10.28
CA ILE A 411 -1.02 -15.53 -11.15
C ILE A 411 0.48 -15.39 -11.35
N GLU A 412 0.89 -15.40 -12.59
CA GLU A 412 2.29 -15.24 -12.98
C GLU A 412 2.57 -13.86 -13.57
N HIS A 413 1.63 -13.35 -14.36
CA HIS A 413 1.76 -12.07 -15.05
C HIS A 413 0.47 -11.25 -14.99
N THR A 414 0.62 -9.97 -15.19
CA THR A 414 -0.52 -9.07 -15.37
C THR A 414 -0.26 -8.11 -16.52
N VAL A 415 -1.32 -7.69 -17.17
CA VAL A 415 -1.28 -6.73 -18.25
C VAL A 415 -2.51 -5.81 -18.20
N VAL A 416 -2.34 -4.57 -18.58
CA VAL A 416 -3.47 -3.66 -18.76
C VAL A 416 -3.82 -3.64 -20.25
N ALA A 417 -4.96 -4.21 -20.60
CA ALA A 417 -5.46 -4.23 -21.96
C ALA A 417 -6.99 -4.01 -21.97
N GLY A 418 -7.50 -3.32 -22.98
CA GLY A 418 -8.90 -2.95 -23.03
C GLY A 418 -9.37 -2.05 -21.88
N GLY A 419 -8.45 -1.32 -21.25
CA GLY A 419 -8.73 -0.48 -20.07
C GLY A 419 -8.93 -1.25 -18.76
N LYS A 420 -8.69 -2.56 -18.75
CA LYS A 420 -8.85 -3.45 -17.60
C LYS A 420 -7.52 -4.06 -17.18
N LEU A 421 -7.33 -4.26 -15.89
CA LEU A 421 -6.21 -5.03 -15.34
C LEU A 421 -6.55 -6.52 -15.47
N GLN A 422 -5.75 -7.24 -16.24
CA GLN A 422 -5.91 -8.66 -16.46
C GLN A 422 -4.87 -9.44 -15.69
N PHE A 423 -5.29 -10.54 -15.07
CA PHE A 423 -4.46 -11.48 -14.34
C PHE A 423 -4.29 -12.74 -15.16
N TRP A 424 -3.05 -13.09 -15.47
CA TRP A 424 -2.68 -14.21 -16.29
C TRP A 424 -2.07 -15.31 -15.43
N GLY A 425 -2.86 -16.33 -15.21
CA GLY A 425 -2.45 -17.56 -14.54
C GLY A 425 -2.28 -18.70 -15.55
N ASN A 426 -1.62 -19.74 -15.12
CA ASN A 426 -1.25 -20.88 -15.97
C ASN A 426 -2.44 -21.65 -16.59
N LYS A 427 -3.65 -21.51 -16.04
CA LYS A 427 -4.85 -22.23 -16.49
C LYS A 427 -6.05 -21.33 -16.77
N GLN A 428 -6.08 -20.16 -16.20
CA GLN A 428 -7.22 -19.25 -16.32
C GLN A 428 -6.72 -17.81 -16.32
N GLN A 429 -7.37 -16.99 -17.11
CA GLN A 429 -7.21 -15.55 -17.12
C GLN A 429 -8.46 -14.92 -16.54
N THR A 430 -8.24 -13.96 -15.65
CA THR A 430 -9.30 -13.14 -15.04
C THR A 430 -8.98 -11.67 -15.24
N TYR A 431 -9.94 -10.79 -14.98
CA TYR A 431 -9.71 -9.36 -15.02
C TYR A 431 -10.43 -8.66 -13.87
N LEU A 432 -9.91 -7.51 -13.51
CA LEU A 432 -10.52 -6.62 -12.55
C LEU A 432 -11.59 -5.79 -13.27
N ASP A 433 -12.86 -6.06 -12.99
CA ASP A 433 -13.95 -5.22 -13.44
C ASP A 433 -14.18 -4.09 -12.44
N THR A 434 -14.07 -2.87 -12.92
CA THR A 434 -14.25 -1.66 -12.12
C THR A 434 -15.60 -0.99 -12.38
N GLY A 435 -16.46 -1.64 -13.15
CA GLY A 435 -17.69 -1.02 -13.64
C GLY A 435 -17.41 0.19 -14.53
N GLN A 436 -18.33 1.15 -14.55
CA GLN A 436 -18.17 2.43 -15.25
C GLN A 436 -17.76 3.59 -14.32
N GLU A 437 -17.61 3.29 -13.04
CA GLU A 437 -17.29 4.27 -12.00
C GLU A 437 -15.80 4.30 -11.64
N ALA A 438 -15.45 5.16 -10.67
CA ALA A 438 -14.11 5.18 -10.11
C ALA A 438 -13.82 3.85 -9.39
N ILE A 439 -12.57 3.40 -9.45
CA ILE A 439 -12.11 2.18 -8.80
C ILE A 439 -12.23 2.32 -7.27
N LYS A 440 -13.17 1.58 -6.68
CA LYS A 440 -13.45 1.50 -5.24
C LYS A 440 -13.57 0.03 -4.84
N ALA A 441 -13.40 -0.26 -3.57
CA ALA A 441 -13.48 -1.63 -3.06
C ALA A 441 -14.88 -2.25 -3.29
N ASP A 442 -15.94 -1.48 -3.08
CA ASP A 442 -17.32 -1.90 -3.20
C ASP A 442 -17.86 -2.08 -4.64
N THR A 443 -17.15 -1.49 -5.64
CA THR A 443 -17.57 -1.52 -7.06
C THR A 443 -16.69 -2.38 -7.94
N THR A 444 -15.68 -3.02 -7.37
CA THR A 444 -14.67 -3.76 -8.11
C THR A 444 -14.85 -5.26 -7.89
N GLU A 445 -14.88 -6.04 -8.95
CA GLU A 445 -15.00 -7.50 -8.90
C GLU A 445 -13.96 -8.17 -9.79
N VAL A 446 -13.56 -9.39 -9.43
CA VAL A 446 -12.70 -10.23 -10.27
C VAL A 446 -13.59 -11.13 -11.13
N MET A 447 -13.51 -10.94 -12.44
CA MET A 447 -14.33 -11.64 -13.43
C MET A 447 -13.49 -12.58 -14.27
N PRO A 448 -14.02 -13.75 -14.68
CA PRO A 448 -13.32 -14.63 -15.62
C PRO A 448 -13.20 -13.96 -16.99
N LEU A 449 -12.05 -14.12 -17.65
CA LEU A 449 -11.79 -13.62 -18.99
C LEU A 449 -11.75 -14.75 -20.01
N ALA A 450 -10.86 -15.72 -19.80
CA ALA A 450 -10.61 -16.82 -20.72
C ALA A 450 -9.86 -17.96 -20.02
N ASN A 451 -9.68 -19.07 -20.75
CA ASN A 451 -8.91 -20.24 -20.33
C ASN A 451 -7.89 -20.58 -21.44
N TYR A 452 -6.94 -19.68 -21.67
CA TYR A 452 -5.86 -19.93 -22.61
C TYR A 452 -4.70 -20.65 -21.90
N GLU A 453 -4.11 -21.62 -22.59
CA GLU A 453 -2.78 -22.07 -22.24
C GLU A 453 -1.77 -21.07 -22.81
N TYR A 454 -0.85 -20.58 -21.99
CA TYR A 454 0.20 -19.68 -22.41
C TYR A 454 1.54 -20.09 -21.78
N ASP A 455 2.61 -19.65 -22.39
CA ASP A 455 3.96 -19.85 -21.87
C ASP A 455 4.30 -18.76 -20.86
N GLY A 456 4.47 -19.13 -19.58
CA GLY A 456 4.80 -18.20 -18.49
C GLY A 456 6.15 -17.51 -18.66
N GLU A 457 7.07 -18.05 -19.48
CA GLU A 457 8.33 -17.37 -19.81
C GLU A 457 8.15 -16.27 -20.87
N CYS A 458 6.99 -16.25 -21.55
CA CYS A 458 6.62 -15.22 -22.54
C CYS A 458 5.45 -14.38 -22.02
N PRO A 459 5.70 -13.32 -21.21
CA PRO A 459 4.66 -12.50 -20.64
C PRO A 459 3.74 -11.92 -21.69
N PRO A 460 2.40 -11.90 -21.47
CA PRO A 460 1.46 -11.30 -22.38
C PRO A 460 1.75 -9.80 -22.55
N LYS A 461 1.66 -9.32 -23.78
CA LYS A 461 2.00 -7.94 -24.15
C LYS A 461 0.83 -7.24 -24.80
N ALA A 462 0.38 -6.13 -24.24
CA ALA A 462 -0.65 -5.30 -24.87
C ALA A 462 -0.08 -4.61 -26.12
N ILE A 463 -0.87 -4.63 -27.19
CA ILE A 463 -0.61 -3.91 -28.43
C ILE A 463 -1.72 -2.88 -28.62
N GLY A 464 -1.36 -1.61 -28.45
CA GLY A 464 -2.35 -0.53 -28.46
C GLY A 464 -3.36 -0.66 -27.30
N LEU A 465 -4.59 -0.20 -27.53
CA LEU A 465 -5.62 -0.14 -26.48
C LEU A 465 -6.53 -1.38 -26.43
N SER A 466 -6.61 -2.16 -27.50
CA SER A 466 -7.67 -3.17 -27.68
C SER A 466 -7.17 -4.55 -28.05
N SER A 467 -5.86 -4.78 -28.19
CA SER A 467 -5.33 -6.10 -28.48
C SER A 467 -4.15 -6.48 -27.57
N LEU A 468 -3.90 -7.77 -27.50
CA LEU A 468 -2.88 -8.39 -26.68
C LEU A 468 -2.29 -9.58 -27.39
N LEU A 469 -0.95 -9.72 -27.34
CA LEU A 469 -0.25 -10.90 -27.80
C LEU A 469 0.21 -11.75 -26.63
N PHE A 470 0.16 -13.07 -26.80
CA PHE A 470 0.81 -14.02 -25.90
C PHE A 470 1.38 -15.22 -26.68
N GLY A 471 2.38 -15.88 -26.11
CA GLY A 471 2.99 -17.07 -26.66
C GLY A 471 2.41 -18.35 -26.07
N THR A 472 2.32 -19.39 -26.89
CA THR A 472 1.93 -20.74 -26.46
C THR A 472 2.93 -21.75 -27.05
N ALA A 473 3.33 -22.73 -26.25
CA ALA A 473 4.15 -23.86 -26.73
C ALA A 473 3.24 -25.05 -27.06
N ILE A 474 3.27 -25.51 -28.32
CA ILE A 474 2.51 -26.68 -28.76
C ILE A 474 3.50 -27.72 -29.25
N GLY A 475 3.90 -28.65 -28.39
CA GLY A 475 4.97 -29.61 -28.68
C GLY A 475 6.29 -28.88 -28.95
N PRO A 476 6.93 -29.12 -30.12
CA PRO A 476 8.18 -28.45 -30.51
C PRO A 476 7.96 -27.07 -31.16
N TRP A 477 6.73 -26.60 -31.26
CA TRP A 477 6.35 -25.39 -31.97
C TRP A 477 5.95 -24.28 -31.01
N ALA A 478 6.31 -23.05 -31.35
CA ALA A 478 5.79 -21.85 -30.69
C ALA A 478 4.67 -21.25 -31.54
N GLN A 479 3.58 -20.86 -30.88
CA GLN A 479 2.47 -20.14 -31.49
C GLN A 479 2.33 -18.78 -30.81
N ILE A 480 2.12 -17.73 -31.62
CA ILE A 480 1.78 -16.41 -31.12
C ILE A 480 0.29 -16.18 -31.40
N THR A 481 -0.46 -15.87 -30.36
CA THR A 481 -1.90 -15.63 -30.44
C THR A 481 -2.18 -14.16 -30.16
N GLU A 482 -2.98 -13.53 -31.03
CA GLU A 482 -3.51 -12.19 -30.81
C GLU A 482 -4.95 -12.28 -30.33
N VAL A 483 -5.26 -11.52 -29.27
CA VAL A 483 -6.62 -11.43 -28.70
C VAL A 483 -7.10 -10.00 -28.81
N PHE A 484 -8.27 -9.81 -29.38
CA PHE A 484 -8.95 -8.53 -29.48
C PHE A 484 -10.03 -8.38 -28.43
N PHE A 485 -10.13 -7.18 -27.85
CA PHE A 485 -11.18 -6.84 -26.88
C PHE A 485 -12.22 -5.95 -27.56
N ARG A 486 -13.43 -6.48 -27.78
CA ARG A 486 -14.57 -5.72 -28.26
C ARG A 486 -15.66 -5.68 -27.19
N GLY A 487 -16.03 -4.49 -26.71
CA GLY A 487 -17.12 -4.32 -25.74
C GLY A 487 -16.87 -5.04 -24.40
N GLY A 488 -15.61 -5.22 -23.99
CA GLY A 488 -15.26 -5.90 -22.73
C GLY A 488 -15.23 -7.43 -22.81
N ILE A 489 -15.47 -8.01 -23.98
CA ILE A 489 -15.40 -9.47 -24.20
C ILE A 489 -14.14 -9.78 -25.04
N ALA A 490 -13.35 -10.76 -24.59
CA ALA A 490 -12.21 -11.26 -25.35
C ALA A 490 -12.71 -12.05 -26.55
N GLN A 491 -12.27 -11.68 -27.75
CA GLN A 491 -12.45 -12.47 -28.97
C GLN A 491 -11.06 -12.84 -29.48
N GLY A 492 -10.69 -14.12 -29.40
CA GLY A 492 -9.44 -14.61 -29.95
C GLY A 492 -9.52 -14.84 -31.45
N GLU A 493 -8.57 -14.31 -32.19
CA GLU A 493 -8.20 -14.78 -33.54
C GLU A 493 -6.77 -15.32 -33.49
N ILE A 494 -6.58 -16.50 -34.12
CA ILE A 494 -5.29 -17.19 -34.24
C ILE A 494 -4.60 -16.72 -35.52
#